data_e3a4b0553b25842c07cd2ad323856e96
#
_entry.id   e3a4b0553b25842c07cd2ad323856e96
#
_cell.length_a   1.000
_cell.length_b   1.000
_cell.length_c   1.000
_cell.angle_alpha   90.00
_cell.angle_beta   90.00
_cell.angle_gamma   90.00
#
_symmetry.space_group_name_H-M   'P 1'
#
loop_
_entity.id
_entity.type
_entity.pdbx_description
1 polymer ?
#
loop_
_entity_poly.entity_id
_entity_poly.type
_entity_poly.pdbx_seq_one_letter_code
_entity_poly.pdbx_strand_id
1 'polypeptide(L)'
;MEKELGNIAEQIAALPDKKLIMIAGPSSSGKTTFSHRLSIQLMAHGLKPHPIAVDNYFVERVDTPKDENGQYNFECLEAMDIELFNQQMSALLRGEEVYMPTFNFITGTKEYKGNSLKLGPEDVLVIEGIHCLNDALSYSLPAENKFKIYVSALTQMNIDEHNRIPTTDGRLLRRMVR
;
A
#
# COMPACT_ATOMS: atom_id res chain seq x y z
N MET A 1 11.26 13.11 -10.28
CA MET A 1 10.12 12.33 -9.75
C MET A 1 9.18 11.83 -10.86
N GLU A 2 8.60 12.68 -11.75
CA GLU A 2 7.72 12.21 -12.82
C GLU A 2 8.42 11.24 -13.79
N LYS A 3 9.63 11.55 -14.23
CA LYS A 3 10.42 10.66 -15.09
C LYS A 3 10.65 9.28 -14.45
N GLU A 4 10.88 9.25 -13.15
CA GLU A 4 11.08 8.00 -12.39
C GLU A 4 9.79 7.17 -12.32
N LEU A 5 8.64 7.84 -12.09
CA LEU A 5 7.34 7.19 -12.10
C LEU A 5 7.01 6.60 -13.48
N GLY A 6 7.33 7.34 -14.55
CA GLY A 6 7.19 6.85 -15.92
C GLY A 6 8.03 5.61 -16.18
N ASN A 7 9.29 5.61 -15.77
CA ASN A 7 10.19 4.47 -15.92
C ASN A 7 9.69 3.23 -15.14
N ILE A 8 9.16 3.43 -13.93
CA ILE A 8 8.57 2.33 -13.14
C ILE A 8 7.32 1.78 -13.82
N ALA A 9 6.45 2.65 -14.32
CA ALA A 9 5.23 2.23 -15.02
C ALA A 9 5.55 1.45 -16.30
N GLU A 10 6.55 1.88 -17.07
CA GLU A 10 7.04 1.18 -18.25
C GLU A 10 7.58 -0.22 -17.91
N GLN A 11 8.37 -0.32 -16.84
CA GLN A 11 8.87 -1.63 -16.35
C GLN A 11 7.71 -2.56 -15.96
N ILE A 12 6.70 -2.05 -15.25
CA ILE A 12 5.54 -2.85 -14.86
C ILE A 12 4.75 -3.29 -16.10
N ALA A 13 4.51 -2.39 -17.04
CA ALA A 13 3.78 -2.69 -18.27
C ALA A 13 4.50 -3.74 -19.16
N ALA A 14 5.83 -3.79 -19.10
CA ALA A 14 6.63 -4.80 -19.80
C ALA A 14 6.56 -6.19 -19.14
N LEU A 15 5.97 -6.31 -17.95
CA LEU A 15 5.89 -7.55 -17.15
C LEU A 15 4.42 -7.94 -16.90
N PRO A 16 3.73 -8.57 -17.86
CA PRO A 16 2.28 -8.82 -17.80
C PRO A 16 1.85 -9.70 -16.61
N ASP A 17 2.77 -10.51 -16.08
CA ASP A 17 2.52 -11.36 -14.92
C ASP A 17 2.51 -10.58 -13.59
N LYS A 18 3.04 -9.34 -13.57
CA LYS A 18 3.09 -8.48 -12.38
C LYS A 18 1.74 -7.81 -12.14
N LYS A 19 0.86 -8.49 -11.42
CA LYS A 19 -0.50 -8.03 -11.10
C LYS A 19 -0.62 -7.31 -9.76
N LEU A 20 0.35 -7.52 -8.86
CA LEU A 20 0.36 -6.97 -7.50
C LEU A 20 1.52 -5.98 -7.37
N ILE A 21 1.22 -4.69 -7.43
CA ILE A 21 2.21 -3.63 -7.25
C ILE A 21 2.16 -3.22 -5.78
N MET A 22 3.16 -3.65 -5.01
CA MET A 22 3.19 -3.52 -3.54
C MET A 22 4.11 -2.38 -3.12
N ILE A 23 3.51 -1.32 -2.57
CA ILE A 23 4.19 -0.07 -2.22
C ILE A 23 4.32 0.03 -0.71
N ALA A 24 5.54 -0.01 -0.20
CA ALA A 24 5.82 0.21 1.21
C ALA A 24 6.63 1.48 1.45
N GLY A 25 6.61 1.93 2.68
CA GLY A 25 7.36 3.06 3.18
C GLY A 25 6.83 3.48 4.55
N PRO A 26 7.59 4.24 5.32
CA PRO A 26 7.17 4.65 6.66
C PRO A 26 5.91 5.54 6.62
N SER A 27 5.24 5.68 7.75
CA SER A 27 4.12 6.61 7.89
C SER A 27 4.53 8.04 7.47
N SER A 28 3.64 8.75 6.80
CA SER A 28 3.91 10.10 6.25
C SER A 28 5.06 10.18 5.22
N SER A 29 5.47 9.08 4.60
CA SER A 29 6.46 9.07 3.52
C SER A 29 5.91 9.53 2.16
N GLY A 30 4.59 9.61 2.01
CA GLY A 30 3.93 9.96 0.76
C GLY A 30 3.52 8.76 -0.10
N LYS A 31 3.41 7.56 0.47
CA LYS A 31 2.97 6.33 -0.24
C LYS A 31 1.68 6.53 -1.02
N THR A 32 0.65 7.06 -0.38
CA THR A 32 -0.66 7.29 -1.02
C THR A 32 -0.56 8.24 -2.22
N THR A 33 0.19 9.34 -2.08
CA THR A 33 0.43 10.26 -3.21
C THR A 33 1.21 9.58 -4.32
N PHE A 34 2.22 8.78 -3.97
CA PHE A 34 3.01 8.01 -4.92
C PHE A 34 2.15 6.99 -5.65
N SER A 35 1.31 6.23 -4.96
CA SER A 35 0.42 5.21 -5.55
C SER A 35 -0.56 5.82 -6.55
N HIS A 36 -1.16 6.97 -6.22
CA HIS A 36 -2.05 7.68 -7.14
C HIS A 36 -1.33 8.17 -8.41
N ARG A 37 -0.14 8.75 -8.25
CA ARG A 37 0.65 9.23 -9.39
C ARG A 37 1.15 8.08 -10.25
N LEU A 38 1.59 6.97 -9.64
CA LEU A 38 1.96 5.76 -10.36
C LEU A 38 0.75 5.20 -11.13
N SER A 39 -0.43 5.19 -10.52
CA SER A 39 -1.66 4.74 -11.20
C SER A 39 -1.95 5.55 -12.47
N ILE A 40 -1.74 6.86 -12.45
CA ILE A 40 -1.90 7.71 -13.65
C ILE A 40 -0.91 7.28 -14.74
N GLN A 41 0.34 7.02 -14.40
CA GLN A 41 1.36 6.55 -15.35
C GLN A 41 1.03 5.15 -15.90
N LEU A 42 0.55 4.24 -15.05
CA LEU A 42 0.12 2.91 -15.48
C LEU A 42 -1.05 2.98 -16.48
N MET A 43 -2.02 3.88 -16.26
CA MET A 43 -3.11 4.13 -17.22
C MET A 43 -2.58 4.63 -18.56
N ALA A 44 -1.55 5.47 -18.58
CA ALA A 44 -0.90 5.94 -19.81
C ALA A 44 -0.24 4.80 -20.59
N HIS A 45 0.13 3.70 -19.93
CA HIS A 45 0.64 2.47 -20.53
C HIS A 45 -0.44 1.41 -20.82
N GLY A 46 -1.74 1.77 -20.74
CA GLY A 46 -2.86 0.89 -21.08
C GLY A 46 -3.29 -0.08 -19.98
N LEU A 47 -2.72 0.03 -18.79
CA LEU A 47 -3.13 -0.77 -17.63
C LEU A 47 -4.31 -0.12 -16.88
N LYS A 48 -5.05 -0.92 -16.13
CA LYS A 48 -6.17 -0.47 -15.28
C LYS A 48 -5.81 -0.68 -13.81
N PRO A 49 -5.22 0.32 -13.15
CA PRO A 49 -4.82 0.21 -11.75
C PRO A 49 -6.01 0.32 -10.80
N HIS A 50 -6.04 -0.55 -9.81
CA HIS A 50 -6.98 -0.53 -8.70
C HIS A 50 -6.24 -0.25 -7.39
N PRO A 51 -6.33 0.96 -6.84
CA PRO A 51 -5.69 1.29 -5.57
C PRO A 51 -6.31 0.53 -4.40
N ILE A 52 -5.47 -0.09 -3.58
CA ILE A 52 -5.87 -0.80 -2.36
C ILE A 52 -5.00 -0.31 -1.20
N ALA A 53 -5.63 0.23 -0.16
CA ALA A 53 -4.95 0.52 1.09
C ALA A 53 -4.99 -0.71 2.00
N VAL A 54 -3.83 -1.19 2.43
CA VAL A 54 -3.74 -2.31 3.38
C VAL A 54 -4.41 -1.97 4.71
N ASP A 55 -4.47 -0.70 5.07
CA ASP A 55 -5.17 -0.20 6.26
C ASP A 55 -6.67 -0.55 6.29
N ASN A 56 -7.28 -0.88 5.16
CA ASN A 56 -8.65 -1.41 5.12
C ASN A 56 -8.78 -2.84 5.64
N TYR A 57 -7.67 -3.52 5.88
CA TYR A 57 -7.58 -4.89 6.37
C TYR A 57 -7.17 -4.98 7.84
N PHE A 58 -7.26 -3.89 8.61
CA PHE A 58 -7.09 -4.00 10.06
C PHE A 58 -8.08 -5.00 10.66
N VAL A 59 -7.63 -5.77 11.67
CA VAL A 59 -8.54 -6.50 12.56
C VAL A 59 -9.44 -5.51 13.29
N GLU A 60 -10.54 -5.95 13.86
CA GLU A 60 -11.38 -5.05 14.65
C GLU A 60 -10.60 -4.48 15.84
N ARG A 61 -10.95 -3.26 16.26
CA ARG A 61 -10.21 -2.57 17.33
C ARG A 61 -10.08 -3.40 18.60
N VAL A 62 -11.11 -4.18 18.93
CA VAL A 62 -11.11 -5.03 20.13
C VAL A 62 -10.04 -6.12 20.07
N ASP A 63 -9.70 -6.57 18.86
CA ASP A 63 -8.72 -7.63 18.59
C ASP A 63 -7.32 -7.07 18.27
N THR A 64 -7.19 -5.73 18.16
CA THR A 64 -5.91 -5.09 17.87
C THR A 64 -4.94 -5.30 19.03
N PRO A 65 -3.70 -5.79 18.78
CA PRO A 65 -2.68 -5.93 19.81
C PRO A 65 -2.41 -4.61 20.54
N LYS A 66 -2.05 -4.72 21.81
CA LYS A 66 -1.66 -3.57 22.63
C LYS A 66 -0.16 -3.56 22.85
N ASP A 67 0.40 -2.37 22.92
CA ASP A 67 1.79 -2.15 23.28
C ASP A 67 2.03 -2.32 24.81
N GLU A 68 3.27 -2.16 25.25
CA GLU A 68 3.69 -2.25 26.65
C GLU A 68 2.96 -1.23 27.56
N ASN A 69 2.43 -0.15 27.00
CA ASN A 69 1.69 0.90 27.70
C ASN A 69 0.16 0.68 27.68
N GLY A 70 -0.30 -0.45 27.10
CA GLY A 70 -1.71 -0.77 26.95
C GLY A 70 -2.42 0.01 25.84
N GLN A 71 -1.69 0.72 24.95
CA GLN A 71 -2.23 1.41 23.80
C GLN A 71 -2.33 0.46 22.61
N TYR A 72 -3.36 0.64 21.76
CA TYR A 72 -3.50 -0.16 20.55
C TYR A 72 -2.33 0.07 19.59
N ASN A 73 -1.66 -1.01 19.21
CA ASN A 73 -0.53 -0.99 18.29
C ASN A 73 -0.98 -1.32 16.85
N PHE A 74 -1.31 -0.30 16.08
CA PHE A 74 -1.68 -0.43 14.66
C PHE A 74 -0.47 -0.55 13.72
N GLU A 75 0.75 -0.45 14.23
CA GLU A 75 1.96 -0.53 13.41
C GLU A 75 2.54 -1.95 13.36
N CYS A 76 2.06 -2.89 14.17
CA CYS A 76 2.48 -4.28 14.10
C CYS A 76 1.72 -5.04 12.99
N LEU A 77 2.32 -6.13 12.51
CA LEU A 77 1.73 -6.94 11.45
C LEU A 77 0.46 -7.66 11.93
N GLU A 78 0.42 -8.03 13.19
CA GLU A 78 -0.68 -8.75 13.85
C GLU A 78 -1.95 -7.88 13.97
N ALA A 79 -1.84 -6.56 13.78
CA ALA A 79 -3.00 -5.68 13.66
C ALA A 79 -3.73 -5.84 12.31
N MET A 80 -3.13 -6.55 11.36
CA MET A 80 -3.69 -6.78 10.03
C MET A 80 -4.39 -8.14 9.97
N ASP A 81 -5.54 -8.19 9.32
CA ASP A 81 -6.24 -9.42 8.94
C ASP A 81 -5.55 -10.05 7.72
N ILE A 82 -4.40 -10.67 7.98
CA ILE A 82 -3.51 -11.23 6.95
C ILE A 82 -4.21 -12.35 6.19
N GLU A 83 -5.03 -13.13 6.86
CA GLU A 83 -5.76 -14.23 6.25
C GLU A 83 -6.78 -13.74 5.23
N LEU A 84 -7.62 -12.78 5.62
CA LEU A 84 -8.59 -12.14 4.72
C LEU A 84 -7.89 -11.48 3.53
N PHE A 85 -6.78 -10.76 3.79
CA PHE A 85 -5.99 -10.13 2.72
C PHE A 85 -5.51 -11.17 1.69
N ASN A 86 -4.89 -12.25 2.14
CA ASN A 86 -4.39 -13.29 1.26
C ASN A 86 -5.52 -14.01 0.50
N GLN A 87 -6.62 -14.33 1.17
CA GLN A 87 -7.80 -14.95 0.53
C GLN A 87 -8.35 -14.08 -0.60
N GLN A 88 -8.55 -12.79 -0.33
CA GLN A 88 -9.11 -11.85 -1.32
C GLN A 88 -8.16 -11.58 -2.48
N MET A 89 -6.88 -11.34 -2.21
CA MET A 89 -5.90 -11.12 -3.29
C MET A 89 -5.73 -12.38 -4.16
N SER A 90 -5.72 -13.57 -3.56
CA SER A 90 -5.68 -14.83 -4.30
C SER A 90 -6.93 -15.03 -5.16
N ALA A 91 -8.11 -14.72 -4.65
CA ALA A 91 -9.36 -14.79 -5.41
C ALA A 91 -9.35 -13.83 -6.61
N LEU A 92 -8.89 -12.59 -6.40
CA LEU A 92 -8.73 -11.60 -7.48
C LEU A 92 -7.75 -12.10 -8.57
N LEU A 93 -6.61 -12.69 -8.18
CA LEU A 93 -5.65 -13.25 -9.15
C LEU A 93 -6.24 -14.41 -9.96
N ARG A 94 -7.20 -15.17 -9.40
CA ARG A 94 -7.97 -16.20 -10.13
C ARG A 94 -9.09 -15.63 -11.00
N GLY A 95 -9.30 -14.30 -10.99
CA GLY A 95 -10.37 -13.63 -11.74
C GLY A 95 -11.76 -13.75 -11.11
N GLU A 96 -11.82 -14.07 -9.82
CA GLU A 96 -13.07 -14.09 -9.05
C GLU A 96 -13.48 -12.66 -8.65
N GLU A 97 -14.79 -12.45 -8.46
CA GLU A 97 -15.32 -11.21 -7.92
C GLU A 97 -15.20 -11.20 -6.39
N VAL A 98 -14.66 -10.13 -5.84
CA VAL A 98 -14.42 -9.97 -4.40
C VAL A 98 -15.04 -8.67 -3.91
N TYR A 99 -15.78 -8.72 -2.80
CA TYR A 99 -16.25 -7.53 -2.10
C TYR A 99 -15.15 -6.98 -1.19
N MET A 100 -14.71 -5.74 -1.48
CA MET A 100 -13.59 -5.12 -0.80
C MET A 100 -14.03 -4.52 0.54
N PRO A 101 -13.28 -4.76 1.64
CA PRO A 101 -13.55 -4.15 2.93
C PRO A 101 -13.13 -2.67 2.94
N THR A 102 -13.76 -1.93 3.83
CA THR A 102 -13.32 -0.58 4.23
C THR A 102 -13.24 -0.54 5.73
N PHE A 103 -12.12 -0.09 6.28
CA PHE A 103 -11.98 0.04 7.73
C PHE A 103 -12.50 1.40 8.19
N ASN A 104 -13.45 1.39 9.13
CA ASN A 104 -13.96 2.61 9.75
C ASN A 104 -13.15 2.93 11.00
N PHE A 105 -12.26 3.93 10.92
CA PHE A 105 -11.38 4.32 12.02
C PHE A 105 -12.11 4.94 13.21
N ILE A 106 -13.35 5.41 13.03
CA ILE A 106 -14.16 5.97 14.12
C ILE A 106 -14.72 4.82 14.97
N THR A 107 -15.40 3.87 14.32
CA THR A 107 -16.02 2.72 15.02
C THR A 107 -15.00 1.63 15.34
N GLY A 108 -13.91 1.54 14.58
CA GLY A 108 -12.88 0.52 14.71
C GLY A 108 -13.31 -0.84 14.17
N THR A 109 -14.17 -0.84 13.13
CA THR A 109 -14.73 -2.06 12.53
C THR A 109 -14.54 -2.07 11.02
N LYS A 110 -14.50 -3.27 10.43
CA LYS A 110 -14.58 -3.45 8.97
C LYS A 110 -16.02 -3.31 8.50
N GLU A 111 -16.21 -2.59 7.39
CA GLU A 111 -17.49 -2.37 6.74
C GLU A 111 -17.39 -2.82 5.28
N TYR A 112 -18.46 -3.43 4.78
CA TYR A 112 -18.61 -3.79 3.37
C TYR A 112 -19.69 -2.89 2.75
N LYS A 113 -19.25 -1.92 1.93
CA LYS A 113 -20.13 -0.91 1.30
C LYS A 113 -20.63 -1.32 -0.09
N GLY A 114 -20.52 -2.60 -0.43
CA GLY A 114 -20.93 -3.13 -1.73
C GLY A 114 -19.92 -2.89 -2.86
N ASN A 115 -18.70 -2.40 -2.55
CA ASN A 115 -17.66 -2.24 -3.54
C ASN A 115 -17.11 -3.62 -3.91
N SER A 116 -17.39 -4.09 -5.12
CA SER A 116 -16.79 -5.32 -5.65
C SER A 116 -15.70 -5.02 -6.67
N LEU A 117 -14.76 -5.93 -6.78
CA LEU A 117 -13.66 -5.88 -7.74
C LEU A 117 -13.50 -7.25 -8.38
N LYS A 118 -13.28 -7.26 -9.70
CA LYS A 118 -12.89 -8.44 -10.47
C LYS A 118 -11.80 -8.03 -11.44
N LEU A 119 -10.71 -8.78 -11.49
CA LEU A 119 -9.59 -8.46 -12.37
C LEU A 119 -9.78 -9.03 -13.77
N GLY A 120 -9.56 -8.18 -14.77
CA GLY A 120 -9.38 -8.54 -16.16
C GLY A 120 -7.89 -8.61 -16.54
N PRO A 121 -7.59 -8.85 -17.84
CA PRO A 121 -6.21 -9.03 -18.31
C PRO A 121 -5.30 -7.81 -18.08
N GLU A 122 -5.85 -6.61 -18.21
CA GLU A 122 -5.12 -5.34 -18.09
C GLU A 122 -5.18 -4.74 -16.70
N ASP A 123 -5.97 -5.35 -15.80
CA ASP A 123 -6.13 -4.88 -14.44
C ASP A 123 -4.91 -5.22 -13.58
N VAL A 124 -4.49 -4.27 -12.75
CA VAL A 124 -3.41 -4.42 -11.78
C VAL A 124 -3.81 -3.83 -10.44
N LEU A 125 -3.38 -4.45 -9.35
CA LEU A 125 -3.64 -3.97 -7.99
C LEU A 125 -2.47 -3.10 -7.54
N VAL A 126 -2.75 -1.87 -7.15
CA VAL A 126 -1.75 -0.94 -6.58
C VAL A 126 -1.98 -0.90 -5.08
N ILE A 127 -1.24 -1.72 -4.35
CA ILE A 127 -1.42 -2.00 -2.92
C ILE A 127 -0.43 -1.15 -2.13
N GLU A 128 -0.91 -0.33 -1.22
CA GLU A 128 -0.06 0.50 -0.39
C GLU A 128 -0.26 0.22 1.10
N GLY A 129 0.84 0.18 1.84
CA GLY A 129 0.83 -0.01 3.29
C GLY A 129 2.24 -0.13 3.86
N ILE A 130 2.37 0.02 5.18
CA ILE A 130 3.68 -0.06 5.85
C ILE A 130 4.29 -1.47 5.75
N HIS A 131 3.45 -2.51 5.64
CA HIS A 131 3.86 -3.91 5.61
C HIS A 131 3.97 -4.51 4.20
N CYS A 132 3.74 -3.75 3.12
CA CYS A 132 3.67 -4.29 1.75
C CYS A 132 4.95 -5.02 1.28
N LEU A 133 6.12 -4.74 1.86
CA LEU A 133 7.37 -5.46 1.56
C LEU A 133 7.62 -6.65 2.47
N ASN A 134 6.83 -6.81 3.54
CA ASN A 134 6.93 -7.97 4.41
C ASN A 134 6.27 -9.19 3.74
N ASP A 135 7.03 -10.25 3.52
CA ASP A 135 6.53 -11.47 2.89
C ASP A 135 5.46 -12.18 3.73
N ALA A 136 5.46 -11.97 5.05
CA ALA A 136 4.42 -12.49 5.93
C ALA A 136 3.04 -11.89 5.65
N LEU A 137 2.94 -10.63 5.19
CA LEU A 137 1.66 -10.04 4.78
C LEU A 137 1.05 -10.76 3.58
N SER A 138 1.87 -11.21 2.65
CA SER A 138 1.43 -11.77 1.36
C SER A 138 2.00 -13.18 1.13
N TYR A 139 2.00 -13.99 2.18
CA TYR A 139 2.67 -15.30 2.22
C TYR A 139 2.12 -16.30 1.19
N SER A 140 0.83 -16.23 0.86
CA SER A 140 0.19 -17.14 -0.07
C SER A 140 0.21 -16.66 -1.53
N LEU A 141 0.66 -15.41 -1.76
CA LEU A 141 0.66 -14.82 -3.10
C LEU A 141 1.97 -15.16 -3.84
N PRO A 142 1.90 -15.57 -5.12
CA PRO A 142 3.09 -15.93 -5.89
C PRO A 142 4.06 -14.76 -6.06
N ALA A 143 5.35 -15.01 -5.89
CA ALA A 143 6.39 -13.98 -6.01
C ALA A 143 6.49 -13.40 -7.44
N GLU A 144 6.22 -14.24 -8.45
CA GLU A 144 6.17 -13.83 -9.85
C GLU A 144 5.11 -12.78 -10.15
N ASN A 145 4.02 -12.74 -9.38
CA ASN A 145 2.96 -11.74 -9.55
C ASN A 145 3.23 -10.42 -8.81
N LYS A 146 4.24 -10.37 -7.94
CA LYS A 146 4.55 -9.20 -7.11
C LYS A 146 5.59 -8.29 -7.78
N PHE A 147 5.33 -6.97 -7.74
CA PHE A 147 6.29 -5.93 -8.01
C PHE A 147 6.41 -5.05 -6.78
N LYS A 148 7.56 -5.05 -6.13
CA LYS A 148 7.78 -4.41 -4.82
C LYS A 148 8.46 -3.05 -4.98
N ILE A 149 7.91 -2.01 -4.37
CA ILE A 149 8.41 -0.64 -4.39
C ILE A 149 8.56 -0.12 -2.97
N TYR A 150 9.72 0.45 -2.66
CA TYR A 150 9.94 1.15 -1.40
C TYR A 150 9.97 2.66 -1.63
N VAL A 151 9.07 3.38 -0.95
CA VAL A 151 9.01 4.84 -0.98
C VAL A 151 9.79 5.38 0.22
N SER A 152 10.96 5.94 -0.06
CA SER A 152 11.78 6.59 0.95
C SER A 152 11.30 8.02 1.20
N ALA A 153 11.25 8.39 2.48
CA ALA A 153 10.97 9.78 2.88
C ALA A 153 12.25 10.64 2.95
N LEU A 154 13.36 10.18 2.36
CA LEU A 154 14.61 10.91 2.38
C LEU A 154 14.45 12.32 1.79
N THR A 155 14.62 13.32 2.62
CA THR A 155 14.66 14.72 2.21
C THR A 155 16.08 15.01 1.74
N GLN A 156 16.25 15.31 0.45
CA GLN A 156 17.54 15.68 -0.12
C GLN A 156 17.81 17.18 -0.04
N MET A 157 16.97 17.91 0.67
CA MET A 157 17.14 19.36 0.85
C MET A 157 18.13 19.62 1.98
N ASN A 158 19.18 20.34 1.65
CA ASN A 158 20.10 20.91 2.62
C ASN A 158 19.58 22.29 3.03
N ILE A 159 19.74 22.64 4.31
CA ILE A 159 19.47 23.99 4.80
C ILE A 159 20.65 24.89 4.39
N ASP A 160 21.85 24.32 4.44
CA ASP A 160 23.10 24.91 3.97
C ASP A 160 24.09 23.81 3.49
N GLU A 161 25.37 24.16 3.24
CA GLU A 161 26.39 23.21 2.75
C GLU A 161 26.67 22.05 3.72
N HIS A 162 26.35 22.19 5.00
CA HIS A 162 26.70 21.23 6.05
C HIS A 162 25.49 20.63 6.77
N ASN A 163 24.31 21.30 6.70
CA ASN A 163 23.13 20.91 7.45
C ASN A 163 22.02 20.38 6.53
N ARG A 164 21.65 19.13 6.76
CA ARG A 164 20.53 18.47 6.07
C ARG A 164 19.30 18.43 7.00
N ILE A 165 18.12 18.64 6.45
CA ILE A 165 16.86 18.41 7.20
C ILE A 165 16.77 16.91 7.49
N PRO A 166 16.72 16.47 8.76
CA PRO A 166 16.52 15.07 9.11
C PRO A 166 15.21 14.54 8.52
N THR A 167 15.24 13.29 8.06
CA THR A 167 14.03 12.61 7.52
C THR A 167 12.90 12.56 8.54
N THR A 168 13.22 12.41 9.83
CA THR A 168 12.29 12.44 10.95
C THR A 168 11.53 13.76 11.03
N ASP A 169 12.24 14.88 10.89
CA ASP A 169 11.64 16.21 10.98
C ASP A 169 10.76 16.52 9.77
N GLY A 170 11.19 16.13 8.58
CA GLY A 170 10.38 16.24 7.36
C GLY A 170 9.09 15.42 7.46
N ARG A 171 9.14 14.22 8.05
CA ARG A 171 7.96 13.38 8.30
C ARG A 171 7.05 13.98 9.39
N LEU A 172 7.64 14.52 10.46
CA LEU A 172 6.90 15.17 11.53
C LEU A 172 6.11 16.38 10.99
N LEU A 173 6.77 17.26 10.24
CA LEU A 173 6.14 18.42 9.61
C LEU A 173 4.98 18.01 8.70
N ARG A 174 5.16 17.00 7.86
CA ARG A 174 4.08 16.48 7.02
C ARG A 174 2.90 15.94 7.83
N ARG A 175 3.15 15.33 8.99
CA ARG A 175 2.10 14.80 9.86
C ARG A 175 1.33 15.92 10.56
N MET A 176 1.99 17.04 10.87
CA MET A 176 1.36 18.22 11.50
C MET A 176 0.47 19.01 10.53
N VAL A 177 0.78 18.99 9.23
CA VAL A 177 0.05 19.75 8.19
C VAL A 177 -1.11 18.93 7.59
N ARG A 178 -1.17 17.62 7.82
CA ARG A 178 -2.17 16.71 7.29
C ARG A 178 -3.39 16.57 8.20
#